data_9fce43d6b066a66d325366184cc1b599
#
_entry.id   9fce43d6b066a66d325366184cc1b599
#
_cell.length_a   1.000
_cell.length_b   1.000
_cell.length_c   1.000
_cell.angle_alpha   90.00
_cell.angle_beta   90.00
_cell.angle_gamma   90.00
#
_symmetry.space_group_name_H-M   'P 1'
#
loop_
_entity.id
_entity.type
_entity.pdbx_description
1 polymer ?
#
loop_
_entity_poly.entity_id
_entity_poly.type
_entity_poly.pdbx_seq_one_letter_code
_entity_poly.pdbx_strand_id
1 'polypeptide(L)'
;KSEDILFGMKSDSVDLIVTSPPYGDNSTTVTYGQYSMLPIYWIDRKDLEVFSENLIDNYSSIDSNSLGGSGKRNKQKHQSHYLSEYLESISQDKRKKVENFVIDYLEVMMQMGRVLKKDKRIVLTLGDRRVDNKVVPLSSITQEFFENIGFELEASITRNIPIKRMPRRVSKVKDKSVESMNQEYVLILR
;
A
#
# COMPACT_ATOMS: atom_id res chain seq x y z
N LYS A 1 -0.76 -4.56 -13.50
CA LYS A 1 -0.45 -4.22 -12.08
C LYS A 1 0.93 -3.57 -12.03
N SER A 2 1.21 -2.78 -10.98
CA SER A 2 2.54 -2.13 -10.81
C SER A 2 3.67 -3.16 -10.76
N GLU A 3 3.43 -4.31 -10.12
CA GLU A 3 4.38 -5.41 -10.09
C GLU A 3 4.70 -5.95 -11.49
N ASP A 4 3.70 -6.09 -12.38
CA ASP A 4 3.89 -6.61 -13.74
C ASP A 4 4.79 -5.68 -14.58
N ILE A 5 4.62 -4.36 -14.41
CA ILE A 5 5.46 -3.34 -15.06
C ILE A 5 6.88 -3.43 -14.52
N LEU A 6 7.06 -3.46 -13.21
CA LEU A 6 8.37 -3.58 -12.58
C LEU A 6 9.08 -4.88 -12.95
N PHE A 7 8.35 -6.01 -13.05
CA PHE A 7 8.91 -7.29 -13.52
C PHE A 7 9.50 -7.20 -14.92
N GLY A 8 8.87 -6.43 -15.82
CA GLY A 8 9.38 -6.19 -17.18
C GLY A 8 10.62 -5.27 -17.23
N MET A 9 10.93 -4.56 -16.15
CA MET A 9 12.10 -3.68 -16.11
C MET A 9 13.38 -4.46 -15.80
N LYS A 10 14.48 -4.03 -16.42
CA LYS A 10 15.82 -4.58 -16.16
C LYS A 10 16.23 -4.25 -14.71
N SER A 11 16.90 -5.20 -14.03
CA SER A 11 17.56 -4.94 -12.74
C SER A 11 18.60 -3.83 -12.89
N ASP A 12 18.84 -3.09 -11.83
CA ASP A 12 19.85 -2.03 -11.78
C ASP A 12 19.70 -0.99 -12.92
N SER A 13 18.47 -0.57 -13.21
CA SER A 13 18.17 0.35 -14.32
C SER A 13 17.69 1.73 -13.90
N VAL A 14 17.24 1.89 -12.64
CA VAL A 14 16.63 3.12 -12.13
C VAL A 14 17.60 3.85 -11.21
N ASP A 15 17.70 5.16 -11.36
CA ASP A 15 18.62 6.00 -10.55
C ASP A 15 17.97 6.55 -9.28
N LEU A 16 16.65 6.67 -9.22
CA LEU A 16 15.92 7.19 -8.08
C LEU A 16 14.48 6.71 -8.12
N ILE A 17 13.95 6.30 -6.97
CA ILE A 17 12.52 6.02 -6.79
C ILE A 17 11.96 7.00 -5.75
N VAL A 18 10.92 7.74 -6.11
CA VAL A 18 10.17 8.61 -5.20
C VAL A 18 8.69 8.29 -5.36
N THR A 19 8.05 7.80 -4.31
CA THR A 19 6.65 7.39 -4.40
C THR A 19 5.93 7.44 -3.04
N SER A 20 4.61 7.45 -3.11
CA SER A 20 3.70 7.27 -1.98
C SER A 20 2.82 6.05 -2.28
N PRO A 21 3.23 4.85 -1.85
CA PRO A 21 2.44 3.64 -2.07
C PRO A 21 1.14 3.68 -1.26
N PRO A 22 0.13 2.85 -1.59
CA PRO A 22 -1.09 2.74 -0.80
C PRO A 22 -0.78 2.34 0.64
N TYR A 23 -1.45 2.97 1.62
CA TYR A 23 -1.27 2.68 3.05
C TYR A 23 -2.12 1.52 3.55
N GLY A 24 -2.89 0.90 2.67
CA GLY A 24 -3.76 -0.24 2.97
C GLY A 24 -4.58 -0.68 1.76
N ASP A 25 -5.34 -1.76 1.92
CA ASP A 25 -6.23 -2.25 0.87
C ASP A 25 -7.37 -1.27 0.58
N ASN A 26 -7.82 -1.22 -0.68
CA ASN A 26 -8.86 -0.30 -1.14
C ASN A 26 -10.19 -0.51 -0.39
N SER A 27 -10.54 -1.75 -0.08
CA SER A 27 -11.83 -2.06 0.57
C SER A 27 -11.97 -1.47 1.98
N THR A 28 -10.85 -1.14 2.62
CA THR A 28 -10.81 -0.58 3.98
C THR A 28 -10.26 0.85 4.04
N THR A 29 -9.80 1.39 2.92
CA THR A 29 -9.29 2.76 2.81
C THR A 29 -10.18 3.61 1.90
N VAL A 30 -9.97 3.51 0.59
CA VAL A 30 -10.73 4.23 -0.44
C VAL A 30 -11.15 3.24 -1.52
N THR A 31 -12.45 3.11 -1.75
CA THR A 31 -13.01 2.26 -2.81
C THR A 31 -12.83 2.96 -4.17
N TYR A 32 -11.64 2.86 -4.73
CA TYR A 32 -11.30 3.55 -6.00
C TYR A 32 -12.23 3.16 -7.15
N GLY A 33 -12.70 1.90 -7.20
CA GLY A 33 -13.68 1.46 -8.19
C GLY A 33 -14.93 2.33 -8.20
N GLN A 34 -15.49 2.60 -7.02
CA GLN A 34 -16.68 3.44 -6.87
C GLN A 34 -16.41 4.89 -7.31
N TYR A 35 -15.28 5.48 -6.93
CA TYR A 35 -14.94 6.86 -7.31
C TYR A 35 -14.52 6.99 -8.77
N SER A 36 -13.98 5.92 -9.37
CA SER A 36 -13.58 5.91 -10.78
C SER A 36 -14.76 5.64 -11.75
N MET A 37 -15.91 5.24 -11.25
CA MET A 37 -17.06 4.85 -12.07
C MET A 37 -17.48 5.96 -13.05
N LEU A 38 -17.67 7.19 -12.58
CA LEU A 38 -18.09 8.31 -13.43
C LEU A 38 -17.04 8.62 -14.53
N PRO A 39 -15.74 8.81 -14.23
CA PRO A 39 -14.72 8.95 -15.26
C PRO A 39 -14.70 7.81 -16.28
N ILE A 40 -14.86 6.55 -15.83
CA ILE A 40 -14.88 5.38 -16.71
C ILE A 40 -16.02 5.43 -17.72
N TYR A 41 -17.21 5.92 -17.34
CA TYR A 41 -18.34 6.07 -18.28
C TYR A 41 -18.12 7.14 -19.36
N TRP A 42 -17.15 8.05 -19.18
CA TRP A 42 -16.80 9.08 -20.17
C TRP A 42 -15.73 8.66 -21.15
N ILE A 43 -15.07 7.52 -20.92
CA ILE A 43 -14.03 6.96 -21.79
C ILE A 43 -14.70 6.05 -22.82
N ASP A 44 -14.24 6.08 -24.08
CA ASP A 44 -14.75 5.17 -25.11
C ASP A 44 -14.53 3.72 -24.68
N ARG A 45 -15.57 2.88 -24.83
CA ARG A 45 -15.52 1.47 -24.43
C ARG A 45 -14.36 0.72 -25.07
N LYS A 46 -14.04 1.03 -26.32
CA LYS A 46 -12.93 0.41 -27.05
C LYS A 46 -11.57 0.71 -26.43
N ASP A 47 -11.40 1.90 -25.86
CA ASP A 47 -10.17 2.28 -25.16
C ASP A 47 -10.04 1.56 -23.81
N LEU A 48 -11.17 1.22 -23.17
CA LEU A 48 -11.19 0.47 -21.92
C LEU A 48 -10.96 -1.02 -22.10
N GLU A 49 -11.43 -1.62 -23.20
CA GLU A 49 -11.29 -3.04 -23.51
C GLU A 49 -9.82 -3.48 -23.58
N VAL A 50 -8.90 -2.56 -23.97
CA VAL A 50 -7.45 -2.78 -23.95
C VAL A 50 -6.94 -3.10 -22.54
N PHE A 51 -7.59 -2.59 -21.49
CA PHE A 51 -7.19 -2.76 -20.10
C PHE A 51 -8.00 -3.84 -19.37
N SER A 52 -9.29 -3.96 -19.64
CA SER A 52 -10.18 -4.98 -19.04
C SER A 52 -11.53 -5.03 -19.75
N GLU A 53 -11.89 -6.20 -20.26
CA GLU A 53 -13.15 -6.43 -20.98
C GLU A 53 -14.42 -6.06 -20.19
N ASN A 54 -14.35 -6.07 -18.85
CA ASN A 54 -15.52 -5.90 -17.97
C ASN A 54 -15.41 -4.72 -17.00
N LEU A 55 -14.56 -3.76 -17.27
CA LEU A 55 -14.30 -2.66 -16.32
C LEU A 55 -15.55 -1.79 -16.07
N ILE A 56 -16.37 -1.58 -17.12
CA ILE A 56 -17.60 -0.79 -17.05
C ILE A 56 -18.68 -1.56 -16.27
N ASP A 57 -18.80 -2.87 -16.52
CA ASP A 57 -19.85 -3.69 -15.93
C ASP A 57 -19.53 -4.11 -14.49
N ASN A 58 -18.26 -4.08 -14.13
CA ASN A 58 -17.79 -4.45 -12.78
C ASN A 58 -16.66 -3.53 -12.29
N TYR A 59 -16.99 -2.30 -11.93
CA TYR A 59 -16.03 -1.34 -11.38
C TYR A 59 -15.39 -1.81 -10.06
N SER A 60 -16.05 -2.69 -9.30
CA SER A 60 -15.48 -3.27 -8.08
C SER A 60 -14.28 -4.18 -8.35
N SER A 61 -14.08 -4.59 -9.60
CA SER A 61 -12.90 -5.34 -10.03
C SER A 61 -11.61 -4.53 -9.85
N ILE A 62 -11.67 -3.20 -9.93
CA ILE A 62 -10.55 -2.30 -9.65
C ILE A 62 -10.01 -2.55 -8.22
N ASP A 63 -10.93 -2.58 -7.23
CA ASP A 63 -10.57 -2.78 -5.84
C ASP A 63 -10.15 -4.23 -5.55
N SER A 64 -10.82 -5.21 -6.19
CA SER A 64 -10.48 -6.62 -6.04
C SER A 64 -9.11 -6.98 -6.63
N ASN A 65 -8.68 -6.27 -7.68
CA ASN A 65 -7.41 -6.47 -8.35
C ASN A 65 -6.28 -5.57 -7.81
N SER A 66 -6.56 -4.70 -6.85
CA SER A 66 -5.57 -3.87 -6.20
C SER A 66 -4.80 -4.63 -5.09
N LEU A 67 -3.81 -3.97 -4.50
CA LEU A 67 -3.05 -4.52 -3.37
C LEU A 67 -3.98 -4.90 -2.21
N GLY A 68 -3.81 -6.10 -1.68
CA GLY A 68 -4.66 -6.64 -0.62
C GLY A 68 -6.04 -7.13 -1.07
N GLY A 69 -6.36 -7.05 -2.36
CA GLY A 69 -7.65 -7.53 -2.90
C GLY A 69 -7.84 -9.05 -2.81
N SER A 70 -8.96 -9.56 -3.34
CA SER A 70 -9.39 -10.96 -3.19
C SER A 70 -8.70 -11.98 -4.12
N GLY A 71 -7.79 -11.55 -4.98
CA GLY A 71 -7.09 -12.41 -5.95
C GLY A 71 -6.29 -13.54 -5.29
N LYS A 72 -6.12 -14.68 -6.02
CA LYS A 72 -5.25 -15.77 -5.58
C LYS A 72 -3.81 -15.26 -5.46
N ARG A 73 -3.16 -15.56 -4.33
CA ARG A 73 -1.77 -15.20 -4.04
C ARG A 73 -0.91 -16.45 -4.01
N ASN A 74 0.06 -16.50 -4.88
CA ASN A 74 1.16 -17.47 -4.81
C ASN A 74 2.47 -16.71 -4.58
N LYS A 75 2.46 -15.84 -3.55
CA LYS A 75 3.56 -14.93 -3.26
C LYS A 75 4.32 -15.39 -2.04
N GLN A 76 5.61 -15.10 -2.01
CA GLN A 76 6.46 -15.41 -0.88
C GLN A 76 6.04 -14.55 0.33
N LYS A 77 5.87 -15.20 1.47
CA LYS A 77 5.67 -14.50 2.74
C LYS A 77 7.03 -14.03 3.26
N HIS A 78 7.15 -12.73 3.43
CA HIS A 78 8.30 -12.15 4.10
C HIS A 78 8.07 -12.16 5.61
N GLN A 79 9.08 -12.58 6.36
CA GLN A 79 9.04 -12.51 7.82
C GLN A 79 9.24 -11.05 8.25
N SER A 80 8.37 -10.57 9.11
CA SER A 80 8.48 -9.27 9.76
C SER A 80 8.05 -9.40 11.21
N HIS A 81 8.93 -8.95 12.11
CA HIS A 81 8.65 -8.93 13.54
C HIS A 81 7.48 -7.98 13.84
N TYR A 82 7.51 -6.78 13.29
CA TYR A 82 6.46 -5.77 13.47
C TYR A 82 5.09 -6.24 12.95
N LEU A 83 5.07 -6.95 11.81
CA LEU A 83 3.83 -7.51 11.29
C LEU A 83 3.28 -8.60 12.22
N SER A 84 4.13 -9.51 12.68
CA SER A 84 3.74 -10.63 13.54
C SER A 84 3.14 -10.13 14.86
N GLU A 85 3.84 -9.23 15.54
CA GLU A 85 3.36 -8.60 16.78
C GLU A 85 2.04 -7.85 16.57
N TYR A 86 1.93 -7.10 15.47
CA TYR A 86 0.71 -6.40 15.14
C TYR A 86 -0.47 -7.36 14.91
N LEU A 87 -0.28 -8.43 14.13
CA LEU A 87 -1.33 -9.42 13.86
C LEU A 87 -1.82 -10.12 15.12
N GLU A 88 -0.94 -10.38 16.09
CA GLU A 88 -1.34 -10.94 17.39
C GLU A 88 -2.20 -9.97 18.20
N SER A 89 -1.99 -8.69 18.01
CA SER A 89 -2.68 -7.63 18.75
C SER A 89 -4.11 -7.37 18.29
N ILE A 90 -4.48 -7.70 17.05
CA ILE A 90 -5.79 -7.44 16.44
C ILE A 90 -6.70 -8.67 16.42
N SER A 91 -8.00 -8.45 16.20
CA SER A 91 -9.00 -9.52 16.10
C SER A 91 -8.73 -10.45 14.90
N GLN A 92 -9.00 -11.74 15.08
CA GLN A 92 -8.66 -12.78 14.11
C GLN A 92 -9.30 -12.56 12.72
N ASP A 93 -10.52 -12.02 12.68
CA ASP A 93 -11.25 -11.73 11.45
C ASP A 93 -10.60 -10.64 10.59
N LYS A 94 -9.77 -9.77 11.19
CA LYS A 94 -9.05 -8.69 10.49
C LYS A 94 -7.66 -9.10 10.01
N ARG A 95 -7.03 -10.08 10.66
CA ARG A 95 -5.64 -10.50 10.39
C ARG A 95 -5.39 -10.80 8.92
N LYS A 96 -6.24 -11.63 8.31
CA LYS A 96 -6.08 -12.06 6.92
C LYS A 96 -6.06 -10.91 5.92
N LYS A 97 -6.85 -9.85 6.14
CA LYS A 97 -6.86 -8.68 5.25
C LYS A 97 -5.56 -7.88 5.34
N VAL A 98 -5.07 -7.67 6.57
CA VAL A 98 -3.80 -6.97 6.79
C VAL A 98 -2.64 -7.77 6.22
N GLU A 99 -2.58 -9.07 6.52
CA GLU A 99 -1.54 -9.97 6.00
C GLU A 99 -1.52 -9.98 4.45
N ASN A 100 -2.67 -10.13 3.83
CA ASN A 100 -2.79 -10.11 2.37
C ASN A 100 -2.28 -8.81 1.75
N PHE A 101 -2.63 -7.67 2.36
CA PHE A 101 -2.15 -6.38 1.89
C PHE A 101 -0.63 -6.28 2.02
N VAL A 102 -0.07 -6.65 3.18
CA VAL A 102 1.39 -6.57 3.40
C VAL A 102 2.15 -7.49 2.47
N ILE A 103 1.66 -8.71 2.21
CA ILE A 103 2.29 -9.63 1.24
C ILE A 103 2.38 -8.99 -0.15
N ASP A 104 1.26 -8.45 -0.65
CA ASP A 104 1.23 -7.80 -1.97
C ASP A 104 2.12 -6.54 -2.00
N TYR A 105 2.12 -5.78 -0.91
CA TYR A 105 2.91 -4.56 -0.75
C TYR A 105 4.41 -4.87 -0.78
N LEU A 106 4.87 -5.84 0.01
CA LEU A 106 6.29 -6.19 0.09
C LEU A 106 6.82 -6.79 -1.22
N GLU A 107 5.98 -7.47 -1.99
CA GLU A 107 6.35 -7.92 -3.34
C GLU A 107 6.67 -6.74 -4.27
N VAL A 108 5.89 -5.67 -4.22
CA VAL A 108 6.19 -4.44 -4.99
C VAL A 108 7.46 -3.79 -4.47
N MET A 109 7.67 -3.73 -3.15
CA MET A 109 8.91 -3.18 -2.55
C MET A 109 10.14 -3.99 -2.98
N MET A 110 10.04 -5.32 -3.05
CA MET A 110 11.10 -6.20 -3.56
C MET A 110 11.47 -5.83 -5.00
N GLN A 111 10.47 -5.64 -5.87
CA GLN A 111 10.74 -5.26 -7.26
C GLN A 111 11.33 -3.85 -7.38
N MET A 112 10.92 -2.91 -6.52
CA MET A 112 11.54 -1.57 -6.47
C MET A 112 13.03 -1.67 -6.09
N GLY A 113 13.36 -2.49 -5.07
CA GLY A 113 14.75 -2.73 -4.69
C GLY A 113 15.56 -3.35 -5.82
N ARG A 114 14.98 -4.30 -6.57
CA ARG A 114 15.64 -4.98 -7.69
C ARG A 114 15.97 -4.05 -8.86
N VAL A 115 15.05 -3.15 -9.23
CA VAL A 115 15.26 -2.26 -10.38
C VAL A 115 16.13 -1.05 -10.07
N LEU A 116 16.28 -0.70 -8.78
CA LEU A 116 17.13 0.39 -8.35
C LEU A 116 18.60 0.02 -8.52
N LYS A 117 19.40 0.93 -9.07
CA LYS A 117 20.85 0.75 -9.17
C LYS A 117 21.48 0.80 -7.77
N LYS A 118 22.62 0.13 -7.64
CA LYS A 118 23.42 0.15 -6.42
C LYS A 118 23.76 1.58 -5.98
N ASP A 119 23.77 1.82 -4.68
CA ASP A 119 24.08 3.10 -4.05
C ASP A 119 23.11 4.25 -4.44
N LYS A 120 21.93 3.90 -4.95
CA LYS A 120 20.85 4.84 -5.26
C LYS A 120 19.78 4.82 -4.17
N ARG A 121 18.82 5.73 -4.24
CA ARG A 121 17.87 5.98 -3.15
C ARG A 121 16.45 5.63 -3.53
N ILE A 122 15.73 5.11 -2.55
CA ILE A 122 14.28 5.02 -2.55
C ILE A 122 13.76 6.00 -1.49
N VAL A 123 12.83 6.87 -1.89
CA VAL A 123 12.14 7.82 -1.01
C VAL A 123 10.67 7.43 -0.98
N LEU A 124 10.20 6.98 0.18
CA LEU A 124 8.83 6.52 0.38
C LEU A 124 8.09 7.44 1.35
N THR A 125 6.95 7.98 0.92
CA THR A 125 6.01 8.63 1.84
C THR A 125 4.98 7.61 2.28
N LEU A 126 4.91 7.33 3.58
CA LEU A 126 4.07 6.30 4.18
C LEU A 126 3.16 6.89 5.26
N GLY A 127 2.00 6.30 5.44
CA GLY A 127 1.09 6.60 6.52
C GLY A 127 0.70 5.34 7.28
N ASP A 128 0.77 5.40 8.60
CA ASP A 128 0.38 4.30 9.48
C ASP A 128 -1.13 4.39 9.76
N ARG A 129 -1.93 3.68 8.96
CA ARG A 129 -3.39 3.61 9.14
C ARG A 129 -3.79 2.82 10.37
N ARG A 130 -5.06 2.90 10.75
CA ARG A 130 -5.62 2.08 11.83
C ARG A 130 -6.51 0.96 11.29
N VAL A 131 -6.35 -0.23 11.85
CA VAL A 131 -7.27 -1.36 11.72
C VAL A 131 -7.57 -1.87 13.11
N ASP A 132 -8.82 -2.18 13.40
CA ASP A 132 -9.27 -2.61 14.73
C ASP A 132 -8.87 -1.63 15.85
N ASN A 133 -8.93 -0.32 15.53
CA ASN A 133 -8.53 0.80 16.39
C ASN A 133 -7.03 0.80 16.80
N LYS A 134 -6.21 -0.05 16.19
CA LYS A 134 -4.75 -0.12 16.39
C LYS A 134 -4.02 0.35 15.15
N VAL A 135 -2.89 1.00 15.34
CA VAL A 135 -2.05 1.52 14.26
C VAL A 135 -1.33 0.36 13.59
N VAL A 136 -1.48 0.24 12.27
CA VAL A 136 -0.68 -0.68 11.45
C VAL A 136 0.71 -0.07 11.29
N PRO A 137 1.78 -0.68 11.78
CA PRO A 137 3.13 -0.10 11.74
C PRO A 137 3.78 -0.27 10.35
N LEU A 138 3.11 0.26 9.30
CA LEU A 138 3.55 0.06 7.91
C LEU A 138 4.94 0.65 7.66
N SER A 139 5.25 1.79 8.26
CA SER A 139 6.57 2.42 8.18
C SER A 139 7.68 1.51 8.75
N SER A 140 7.45 0.91 9.93
CA SER A 140 8.40 -0.01 10.55
C SER A 140 8.56 -1.32 9.78
N ILE A 141 7.44 -1.88 9.28
CA ILE A 141 7.46 -3.08 8.43
C ILE A 141 8.27 -2.82 7.15
N THR A 142 8.10 -1.64 6.55
CA THR A 142 8.81 -1.25 5.33
C THR A 142 10.31 -1.09 5.59
N GLN A 143 10.68 -0.41 6.67
CA GLN A 143 12.07 -0.25 7.05
C GLN A 143 12.74 -1.61 7.30
N GLU A 144 12.15 -2.44 8.17
CA GLU A 144 12.64 -3.79 8.47
C GLU A 144 12.84 -4.64 7.19
N PHE A 145 11.88 -4.57 6.27
CA PHE A 145 11.96 -5.28 5.00
C PHE A 145 13.17 -4.82 4.16
N PHE A 146 13.35 -3.52 3.98
CA PHE A 146 14.46 -3.00 3.19
C PHE A 146 15.82 -3.27 3.84
N GLU A 147 15.93 -3.17 5.16
CA GLU A 147 17.15 -3.54 5.90
C GLU A 147 17.49 -5.02 5.70
N ASN A 148 16.49 -5.92 5.72
CA ASN A 148 16.67 -7.35 5.49
C ASN A 148 17.16 -7.70 4.08
N ILE A 149 16.91 -6.86 3.09
CA ILE A 149 17.39 -7.04 1.71
C ILE A 149 18.64 -6.20 1.39
N GLY A 150 19.27 -5.60 2.41
CA GLY A 150 20.58 -4.97 2.33
C GLY A 150 20.56 -3.46 2.09
N PHE A 151 19.43 -2.79 2.26
CA PHE A 151 19.36 -1.34 2.26
C PHE A 151 19.66 -0.76 3.65
N GLU A 152 20.17 0.46 3.67
CA GLU A 152 20.38 1.25 4.89
C GLU A 152 19.36 2.38 4.96
N LEU A 153 18.79 2.62 6.16
CA LEU A 153 17.96 3.79 6.41
C LEU A 153 18.85 5.03 6.58
N GLU A 154 18.85 5.93 5.60
CA GLU A 154 19.58 7.21 5.70
C GLU A 154 18.81 8.24 6.54
N ALA A 155 17.49 8.31 6.41
CA ALA A 155 16.66 9.22 7.18
C ALA A 155 15.21 8.74 7.30
N SER A 156 14.59 9.06 8.45
CA SER A 156 13.15 8.97 8.67
C SER A 156 12.63 10.32 9.13
N ILE A 157 11.79 10.95 8.32
CA ILE A 157 11.24 12.29 8.60
C ILE A 157 9.74 12.15 8.87
N THR A 158 9.31 12.65 10.03
CA THR A 158 7.89 12.68 10.38
C THR A 158 7.27 14.00 9.92
N ARG A 159 6.14 13.92 9.22
CA ARG A 159 5.34 15.06 8.78
C ARG A 159 3.96 15.02 9.42
N ASN A 160 3.57 16.09 10.08
CA ASN A 160 2.21 16.25 10.58
C ASN A 160 1.26 16.63 9.44
N ILE A 161 0.11 15.95 9.33
CA ILE A 161 -0.92 16.30 8.37
C ILE A 161 -1.74 17.47 8.93
N PRO A 162 -1.86 18.62 8.22
CA PRO A 162 -2.62 19.76 8.71
C PRO A 162 -4.10 19.39 8.94
N ILE A 163 -4.64 19.75 10.11
CA ILE A 163 -6.01 19.43 10.55
C ILE A 163 -7.09 19.92 9.59
N LYS A 164 -6.83 20.98 8.82
CA LYS A 164 -7.79 21.55 7.86
C LYS A 164 -8.13 20.62 6.68
N ARG A 165 -7.34 19.56 6.43
CA ARG A 165 -7.53 18.66 5.28
C ARG A 165 -8.11 17.30 5.64
N MET A 166 -8.08 16.92 6.93
CA MET A 166 -8.63 15.65 7.39
C MET A 166 -9.49 15.86 8.64
N PRO A 167 -10.70 15.29 8.69
CA PRO A 167 -11.48 15.30 9.91
C PRO A 167 -10.74 14.55 11.01
N ARG A 168 -10.71 15.08 12.23
CA ARG A 168 -10.05 14.43 13.38
C ARG A 168 -10.58 13.03 13.68
N ARG A 169 -11.82 12.74 13.24
CA ARG A 169 -12.54 11.50 13.51
C ARG A 169 -13.30 11.07 12.27
N VAL A 170 -13.02 9.89 11.75
CA VAL A 170 -13.48 9.45 10.42
C VAL A 170 -14.67 8.49 10.48
N SER A 171 -14.86 7.75 11.57
CA SER A 171 -15.97 6.83 11.70
C SER A 171 -16.38 6.58 13.13
N LYS A 172 -17.66 6.24 13.33
CA LYS A 172 -18.15 5.66 14.59
C LYS A 172 -18.15 4.15 14.44
N VAL A 173 -17.30 3.45 15.18
CA VAL A 173 -17.36 2.00 15.31
C VAL A 173 -17.88 1.71 16.73
N LYS A 174 -19.09 1.18 16.85
CA LYS A 174 -19.73 0.85 18.13
C LYS A 174 -19.62 2.03 19.15
N ASP A 175 -20.12 3.20 18.77
CA ASP A 175 -20.15 4.44 19.58
C ASP A 175 -18.77 5.02 20.00
N LYS A 176 -17.66 4.43 19.55
CA LYS A 176 -16.33 4.99 19.70
C LYS A 176 -15.87 5.63 18.40
N SER A 177 -15.46 6.89 18.47
CA SER A 177 -14.88 7.57 17.32
C SER A 177 -13.43 7.11 17.13
N VAL A 178 -13.09 6.74 15.89
CA VAL A 178 -11.70 6.39 15.51
C VAL A 178 -10.98 7.64 15.08
N GLU A 179 -9.81 7.90 15.67
CA GLU A 179 -8.94 8.99 15.24
C GLU A 179 -8.43 8.73 13.83
N SER A 180 -8.43 9.78 13.00
CA SER A 180 -7.81 9.73 11.69
C SER A 180 -6.28 9.73 11.81
N MET A 181 -5.62 9.24 10.76
CA MET A 181 -4.17 9.37 10.61
C MET A 181 -3.79 10.86 10.59
N ASN A 182 -2.86 11.25 11.45
CA ASN A 182 -2.42 12.64 11.61
C ASN A 182 -0.94 12.86 11.27
N GLN A 183 -0.23 11.79 10.96
CA GLN A 183 1.19 11.80 10.63
C GLN A 183 1.48 10.93 9.41
N GLU A 184 2.49 11.34 8.66
CA GLU A 184 3.12 10.59 7.58
C GLU A 184 4.63 10.53 7.84
N TYR A 185 5.24 9.48 7.31
CA TYR A 185 6.68 9.24 7.41
C TYR A 185 7.29 9.28 6.03
N VAL A 186 8.40 9.98 5.89
CA VAL A 186 9.22 9.94 4.68
C VAL A 186 10.47 9.14 5.02
N LEU A 187 10.56 7.93 4.48
CA LEU A 187 11.73 7.06 4.60
C LEU A 187 12.65 7.28 3.41
N ILE A 188 13.93 7.50 3.67
CA ILE A 188 14.99 7.58 2.67
C ILE A 188 15.92 6.40 2.91
N LEU A 189 15.97 5.50 1.94
CA LEU A 189 16.70 4.23 1.99
C LEU A 189 17.72 4.19 0.85
N ARG A 190 18.90 3.62 1.12
CA ARG A 190 19.99 3.44 0.15
C ARG A 190 20.57 2.04 0.18
#